data_6b32947d5d8e45150f0f813bdfb53e07
#
_entry.id   6b32947d5d8e45150f0f813bdfb53e07
#
_cell.length_a   1.000
_cell.length_b   1.000
_cell.length_c   1.000
_cell.angle_alpha   90.00
_cell.angle_beta   90.00
_cell.angle_gamma   90.00
#
_symmetry.space_group_name_H-M   'P 1'
#
loop_
_entity.id
_entity.type
_entity.pdbx_description
1 polymer ?
#
loop_
_entity_poly.entity_id
_entity_poly.type
_entity_poly.pdbx_seq_one_letter_code
_entity_poly.pdbx_strand_id
1 'polypeptide(L)'
;MKRRLAILLALALGLSGCAFSSASPTSEQTAAAQAKQPVTLEVVTSYGGDDGSRSTFEAAVAAYEAATGNRVKDGSAISNEGWKAKVLADFETGSEPDVLFFFTNADADPIINAGRVVSIEDIREVYPDYASNMKQSMLAEAADGKHYAVPAAGYWENLFVNKSVLEACGVSVPGADYTWEQFLSDCETIKGSGYIPIAC
;
A
#
# COMPACT_ATOMS: atom_id res chain seq x y z
N MET A 1 32.93 9.10 -38.84
CA MET A 1 34.29 9.59 -38.58
C MET A 1 34.67 9.22 -37.17
N LYS A 2 35.35 8.15 -36.95
CA LYS A 2 36.79 7.85 -36.75
C LYS A 2 37.53 8.87 -35.84
N ARG A 3 37.91 8.40 -34.63
CA ARG A 3 39.23 8.53 -33.94
C ARG A 3 39.07 7.92 -32.56
N ARG A 4 39.55 6.74 -32.18
CA ARG A 4 40.89 6.14 -32.05
C ARG A 4 41.93 7.06 -31.39
N LEU A 5 42.45 6.61 -30.21
CA LEU A 5 43.86 6.46 -29.87
C LEU A 5 43.98 6.13 -28.35
N ALA A 6 44.39 4.96 -27.94
CA ALA A 6 45.73 4.35 -27.82
C ALA A 6 46.48 4.79 -26.53
N ILE A 7 46.56 3.86 -25.57
CA ILE A 7 47.72 3.07 -25.09
C ILE A 7 48.87 3.93 -24.58
N LEU A 8 49.25 3.72 -23.32
CA LEU A 8 50.66 3.60 -22.94
C LEU A 8 50.83 2.73 -21.67
N LEU A 9 51.59 1.69 -21.87
CA LEU A 9 52.11 0.66 -20.98
C LEU A 9 53.36 1.21 -20.30
N ALA A 10 53.53 1.05 -19.00
CA ALA A 10 54.86 1.12 -18.37
C ALA A 10 55.00 -0.01 -17.36
N LEU A 11 55.90 -0.87 -17.73
CA LEU A 11 56.45 -2.00 -17.00
C LEU A 11 57.65 -1.54 -16.16
N ALA A 12 57.69 -1.84 -14.88
CA ALA A 12 58.94 -1.80 -14.14
C ALA A 12 59.00 -2.98 -13.16
N LEU A 13 59.91 -3.89 -13.45
CA LEU A 13 60.32 -4.98 -12.59
C LEU A 13 61.23 -4.47 -11.44
N GLY A 14 61.06 -5.04 -10.28
CA GLY A 14 61.97 -4.94 -9.17
C GLY A 14 61.86 -6.16 -8.26
N LEU A 15 62.66 -7.19 -8.50
CA LEU A 15 62.88 -8.30 -7.58
C LEU A 15 63.70 -7.86 -6.38
N SER A 16 63.31 -8.22 -5.17
CA SER A 16 64.21 -8.69 -4.12
C SER A 16 63.40 -9.39 -3.04
N GLY A 17 63.72 -10.66 -2.82
CA GLY A 17 63.09 -11.51 -1.84
C GLY A 17 63.64 -11.30 -0.45
N CYS A 18 62.90 -11.77 0.52
CA CYS A 18 63.44 -12.53 1.69
C CYS A 18 62.22 -13.20 2.37
N ALA A 19 62.36 -14.49 2.52
CA ALA A 19 61.43 -15.35 3.24
C ALA A 19 61.47 -15.04 4.75
N PHE A 20 60.30 -14.99 5.36
CA PHE A 20 60.14 -15.39 6.76
C PHE A 20 58.75 -16.02 6.96
N SER A 21 58.83 -17.13 7.66
CA SER A 21 57.72 -18.07 8.00
C SER A 21 56.63 -17.48 8.86
N SER A 22 55.45 -18.11 8.68
CA SER A 22 54.47 -18.45 9.72
C SER A 22 53.75 -17.32 10.45
N ALA A 23 52.52 -17.24 10.17
CA ALA A 23 51.32 -17.39 11.02
C ALA A 23 50.13 -16.84 10.26
N SER A 24 49.25 -17.70 9.87
CA SER A 24 47.91 -17.28 9.44
C SER A 24 47.18 -16.67 10.63
N PRO A 25 46.81 -15.42 10.60
CA PRO A 25 45.68 -15.00 11.39
C PRO A 25 44.42 -15.38 10.60
N THR A 26 43.65 -16.30 11.13
CA THR A 26 42.23 -16.46 10.82
C THR A 26 41.62 -15.07 10.93
N SER A 27 41.44 -14.41 9.81
CA SER A 27 40.60 -13.23 9.74
C SER A 27 39.17 -13.70 9.87
N GLU A 28 38.70 -13.82 11.11
CA GLU A 28 37.29 -13.60 11.40
C GLU A 28 36.98 -12.18 10.96
N GLN A 29 36.62 -12.07 9.70
CA GLN A 29 36.03 -10.88 9.16
C GLN A 29 34.59 -10.83 9.74
N THR A 30 34.54 -10.32 10.97
CA THR A 30 33.29 -9.86 11.55
C THR A 30 32.71 -8.88 10.53
N ALA A 31 31.73 -9.31 9.78
CA ALA A 31 30.90 -8.42 8.96
C ALA A 31 30.26 -7.44 9.95
N ALA A 32 30.94 -6.31 10.18
CA ALA A 32 30.34 -5.18 10.83
C ALA A 32 29.13 -4.84 9.97
N ALA A 33 27.94 -5.13 10.49
CA ALA A 33 26.69 -4.69 9.90
C ALA A 33 26.82 -3.18 9.72
N GLN A 34 27.01 -2.74 8.48
CA GLN A 34 27.00 -1.32 8.16
C GLN A 34 25.64 -0.81 8.66
N ALA A 35 25.68 0.03 9.69
CA ALA A 35 24.50 0.68 10.18
C ALA A 35 23.84 1.40 8.98
N LYS A 36 22.67 0.93 8.56
CA LYS A 36 21.93 1.57 7.50
C LYS A 36 21.71 3.04 7.90
N GLN A 37 22.09 3.94 7.01
CA GLN A 37 21.81 5.37 7.20
C GLN A 37 20.29 5.56 7.32
N PRO A 38 19.82 6.35 8.29
CA PRO A 38 18.41 6.67 8.40
C PRO A 38 17.89 7.26 7.09
N VAL A 39 16.71 6.81 6.66
CA VAL A 39 16.03 7.33 5.47
C VAL A 39 14.77 8.09 5.88
N THR A 40 14.34 9.01 5.04
CA THR A 40 13.03 9.66 5.16
C THR A 40 12.12 9.03 4.12
N LEU A 41 10.98 8.50 4.57
CA LEU A 41 9.93 7.93 3.71
C LEU A 41 8.79 8.94 3.58
N GLU A 42 8.37 9.22 2.37
CA GLU A 42 7.13 9.94 2.12
C GLU A 42 5.96 8.98 2.15
N VAL A 43 5.01 9.22 3.07
CA VAL A 43 3.84 8.36 3.29
C VAL A 43 2.58 9.17 3.06
N VAL A 44 1.70 8.69 2.19
CA VAL A 44 0.40 9.31 1.91
C VAL A 44 -0.70 8.35 2.30
N THR A 45 -1.63 8.81 3.13
CA THR A 45 -2.80 8.06 3.55
C THR A 45 -4.07 8.90 3.43
N SER A 46 -5.23 8.25 3.57
CA SER A 46 -6.53 8.92 3.70
C SER A 46 -6.82 9.41 5.14
N TYR A 47 -5.91 9.17 6.09
CA TYR A 47 -6.09 9.50 7.51
C TYR A 47 -5.69 10.94 7.82
N GLY A 48 -6.24 11.92 7.06
CA GLY A 48 -5.97 13.34 7.25
C GLY A 48 -7.07 14.06 8.03
N GLY A 49 -6.79 15.26 8.53
CA GLY A 49 -7.75 16.08 9.25
C GLY A 49 -8.33 15.37 10.49
N ASP A 50 -9.65 15.34 10.61
CA ASP A 50 -10.38 14.74 11.72
C ASP A 50 -10.73 13.27 11.51
N ASP A 51 -10.01 12.55 10.64
CA ASP A 51 -10.22 11.11 10.43
C ASP A 51 -10.04 10.33 11.73
N GLY A 52 -10.97 9.40 12.01
CA GLY A 52 -10.97 8.61 13.25
C GLY A 52 -9.73 7.72 13.44
N SER A 53 -9.02 7.40 12.37
CA SER A 53 -7.77 6.61 12.40
C SER A 53 -6.51 7.45 12.53
N ARG A 54 -6.64 8.78 12.49
CA ARG A 54 -5.51 9.72 12.50
C ARG A 54 -4.54 9.50 13.67
N SER A 55 -5.07 9.46 14.88
CA SER A 55 -4.24 9.28 16.08
C SER A 55 -3.54 7.92 16.13
N THR A 56 -4.20 6.87 15.64
CA THR A 56 -3.60 5.53 15.54
C THR A 56 -2.47 5.50 14.53
N PHE A 57 -2.64 6.17 13.39
CA PHE A 57 -1.60 6.30 12.38
C PHE A 57 -0.39 7.07 12.91
N GLU A 58 -0.60 8.21 13.58
CA GLU A 58 0.48 8.99 14.20
C GLU A 58 1.25 8.20 15.25
N ALA A 59 0.56 7.40 16.07
CA ALA A 59 1.20 6.52 17.04
C ALA A 59 2.04 5.43 16.36
N ALA A 60 1.55 4.86 15.25
CA ALA A 60 2.29 3.88 14.47
C ALA A 60 3.54 4.49 13.82
N VAL A 61 3.45 5.69 13.28
CA VAL A 61 4.60 6.44 12.74
C VAL A 61 5.65 6.67 13.82
N ALA A 62 5.23 7.17 14.99
CA ALA A 62 6.15 7.42 16.10
C ALA A 62 6.86 6.12 16.57
N ALA A 63 6.13 5.02 16.64
CA ALA A 63 6.71 3.71 16.98
C ALA A 63 7.72 3.23 15.93
N TYR A 64 7.40 3.39 14.64
CA TYR A 64 8.30 3.05 13.53
C TYR A 64 9.58 3.88 13.58
N GLU A 65 9.48 5.20 13.73
CA GLU A 65 10.64 6.10 13.81
C GLU A 65 11.54 5.76 15.01
N ALA A 66 10.92 5.48 16.18
CA ALA A 66 11.66 5.07 17.37
C ALA A 66 12.38 3.72 17.20
N ALA A 67 11.76 2.76 16.52
CA ALA A 67 12.32 1.43 16.32
C ALA A 67 13.43 1.38 15.26
N THR A 68 13.37 2.23 14.24
CA THR A 68 14.23 2.14 13.06
C THR A 68 15.24 3.27 12.94
N GLY A 69 15.00 4.41 13.58
CA GLY A 69 15.76 5.66 13.38
C GLY A 69 15.41 6.39 12.07
N ASN A 70 14.57 5.80 11.22
CA ASN A 70 14.06 6.43 10.00
C ASN A 70 13.11 7.60 10.34
N ARG A 71 12.74 8.38 9.33
CA ARG A 71 11.76 9.45 9.43
C ARG A 71 10.61 9.24 8.46
N VAL A 72 9.43 9.71 8.83
CA VAL A 72 8.25 9.71 7.98
C VAL A 72 7.87 11.17 7.67
N LYS A 73 7.81 11.49 6.38
CA LYS A 73 7.21 12.71 5.87
C LYS A 73 5.75 12.39 5.56
N ASP A 74 4.86 12.79 6.45
CA ASP A 74 3.43 12.54 6.34
C ASP A 74 2.78 13.51 5.34
N GLY A 75 2.26 12.98 4.25
CA GLY A 75 1.49 13.68 3.21
C GLY A 75 0.00 13.35 3.23
N SER A 76 -0.52 12.81 4.34
CA SER A 76 -1.91 12.37 4.46
C SER A 76 -2.90 13.51 4.36
N ALA A 77 -4.06 13.25 3.74
CA ALA A 77 -5.15 14.20 3.60
C ALA A 77 -6.51 13.51 3.74
N ILE A 78 -7.59 14.28 3.85
CA ILE A 78 -8.95 13.74 3.90
C ILE A 78 -9.28 13.07 2.56
N SER A 79 -9.80 11.83 2.62
CA SER A 79 -10.21 11.08 1.45
C SER A 79 -11.44 11.71 0.80
N ASN A 80 -11.27 12.12 -0.45
CA ASN A 80 -12.35 12.56 -1.34
C ASN A 80 -11.89 12.40 -2.80
N GLU A 81 -12.75 12.70 -3.77
CA GLU A 81 -12.40 12.57 -5.18
C GLU A 81 -11.23 13.49 -5.60
N GLY A 82 -11.11 14.68 -5.00
CA GLY A 82 -9.97 15.57 -5.23
C GLY A 82 -8.65 14.97 -4.74
N TRP A 83 -8.65 14.31 -3.59
CA TRP A 83 -7.49 13.59 -3.08
C TRP A 83 -7.10 12.41 -3.97
N LYS A 84 -8.08 11.60 -4.42
CA LYS A 84 -7.83 10.52 -5.38
C LYS A 84 -7.19 11.04 -6.67
N ALA A 85 -7.77 12.09 -7.25
CA ALA A 85 -7.24 12.69 -8.46
C ALA A 85 -5.82 13.22 -8.28
N LYS A 86 -5.51 13.82 -7.11
CA LYS A 86 -4.15 14.26 -6.78
C LYS A 86 -3.19 13.08 -6.71
N VAL A 87 -3.55 12.00 -6.03
CA VAL A 87 -2.71 10.80 -5.94
C VAL A 87 -2.38 10.28 -7.34
N LEU A 88 -3.36 10.14 -8.22
CA LEU A 88 -3.14 9.68 -9.58
C LEU A 88 -2.20 10.62 -10.36
N ALA A 89 -2.39 11.94 -10.22
CA ALA A 89 -1.52 12.93 -10.86
C ALA A 89 -0.07 12.89 -10.34
N ASP A 90 0.13 12.61 -9.05
CA ASP A 90 1.47 12.45 -8.47
C ASP A 90 2.20 11.27 -9.12
N PHE A 91 1.52 10.14 -9.40
CA PHE A 91 2.07 9.00 -10.12
C PHE A 91 2.38 9.33 -11.59
N GLU A 92 1.53 10.11 -12.26
CA GLU A 92 1.76 10.54 -13.66
C GLU A 92 2.98 11.46 -13.79
N THR A 93 3.23 12.28 -12.77
CA THR A 93 4.33 13.26 -12.78
C THR A 93 5.63 12.77 -12.17
N GLY A 94 5.66 11.54 -11.63
CA GLY A 94 6.84 11.00 -10.97
C GLY A 94 7.08 11.59 -9.58
N SER A 95 6.00 12.03 -8.92
CA SER A 95 6.02 12.61 -7.56
C SER A 95 5.29 11.71 -6.57
N GLU A 96 5.20 10.41 -6.89
CA GLU A 96 4.56 9.41 -6.04
C GLU A 96 5.28 9.24 -4.70
N PRO A 97 4.54 8.94 -3.62
CA PRO A 97 5.11 8.66 -2.30
C PRO A 97 5.81 7.29 -2.27
N ASP A 98 6.69 7.08 -1.28
CA ASP A 98 7.31 5.78 -1.02
C ASP A 98 6.31 4.75 -0.49
N VAL A 99 5.30 5.19 0.26
CA VAL A 99 4.24 4.36 0.81
C VAL A 99 2.89 5.04 0.62
N LEU A 100 1.96 4.32 0.04
CA LEU A 100 0.61 4.80 -0.23
C LEU A 100 -0.45 3.88 0.41
N PHE A 101 -1.37 4.46 1.17
CA PHE A 101 -2.62 3.82 1.59
C PHE A 101 -3.73 4.29 0.66
N PHE A 102 -4.21 3.40 -0.17
CA PHE A 102 -5.17 3.71 -1.22
C PHE A 102 -6.21 2.60 -1.37
N PHE A 103 -7.20 2.83 -2.19
CA PHE A 103 -8.20 1.84 -2.53
C PHE A 103 -7.60 0.78 -3.46
N THR A 104 -7.97 -0.49 -3.26
CA THR A 104 -7.43 -1.64 -4.02
C THR A 104 -8.40 -2.15 -5.10
N ASN A 105 -9.39 -1.34 -5.46
CA ASN A 105 -10.33 -1.59 -6.55
C ASN A 105 -9.87 -0.91 -7.85
N ALA A 106 -10.77 -0.67 -8.77
CA ALA A 106 -10.52 0.01 -10.04
C ALA A 106 -9.82 1.39 -9.90
N ASP A 107 -9.87 2.03 -8.73
CA ASP A 107 -9.14 3.27 -8.49
C ASP A 107 -7.62 3.08 -8.54
N ALA A 108 -7.11 1.88 -8.21
CA ALA A 108 -5.69 1.56 -8.25
C ALA A 108 -5.19 1.11 -9.63
N ASP A 109 -6.07 0.68 -10.52
CA ASP A 109 -5.68 0.13 -11.83
C ASP A 109 -4.75 1.05 -12.64
N PRO A 110 -4.94 2.39 -12.69
CA PRO A 110 -4.03 3.26 -13.44
C PRO A 110 -2.58 3.19 -12.95
N ILE A 111 -2.34 3.15 -11.64
CA ILE A 111 -0.98 3.11 -11.08
C ILE A 111 -0.37 1.71 -11.16
N ILE A 112 -1.17 0.65 -11.03
CA ILE A 112 -0.74 -0.74 -11.21
C ILE A 112 -0.35 -0.97 -12.68
N ASN A 113 -1.22 -0.60 -13.63
CA ASN A 113 -0.98 -0.78 -15.06
C ASN A 113 0.19 0.07 -15.59
N ALA A 114 0.50 1.18 -14.93
CA ALA A 114 1.69 1.98 -15.22
C ALA A 114 2.99 1.37 -14.69
N GLY A 115 2.93 0.26 -13.93
CA GLY A 115 4.10 -0.39 -13.34
C GLY A 115 4.79 0.45 -12.25
N ARG A 116 4.02 1.30 -11.55
CA ARG A 116 4.55 2.26 -10.56
C ARG A 116 4.49 1.74 -9.13
N VAL A 117 3.95 0.55 -8.92
CA VAL A 117 3.86 -0.11 -7.61
C VAL A 117 4.50 -1.49 -7.67
N VAL A 118 5.10 -1.91 -6.57
CA VAL A 118 5.78 -3.21 -6.44
C VAL A 118 4.76 -4.25 -5.99
N SER A 119 4.77 -5.44 -6.60
CA SER A 119 3.90 -6.54 -6.19
C SER A 119 4.38 -7.19 -4.88
N ILE A 120 3.47 -7.82 -4.16
CA ILE A 120 3.80 -8.65 -2.99
C ILE A 120 4.75 -9.78 -3.39
N GLU A 121 4.55 -10.36 -4.58
CA GLU A 121 5.38 -11.43 -5.12
C GLU A 121 6.83 -10.97 -5.31
N ASP A 122 7.03 -9.80 -5.91
CA ASP A 122 8.38 -9.24 -6.14
C ASP A 122 9.06 -8.87 -4.80
N ILE A 123 8.30 -8.35 -3.81
CA ILE A 123 8.84 -8.10 -2.47
C ILE A 123 9.27 -9.41 -1.80
N ARG A 124 8.51 -10.49 -1.98
CA ARG A 124 8.82 -11.81 -1.39
C ARG A 124 10.07 -12.47 -1.97
N GLU A 125 10.55 -12.07 -3.12
CA GLU A 125 11.87 -12.51 -3.60
C GLU A 125 13.00 -12.12 -2.65
N VAL A 126 12.87 -10.98 -1.95
CA VAL A 126 13.84 -10.47 -0.99
C VAL A 126 13.42 -10.73 0.45
N TYR A 127 12.13 -10.66 0.73
CA TYR A 127 11.52 -10.82 2.06
C TYR A 127 10.43 -11.91 2.01
N PRO A 128 10.79 -13.20 2.07
CA PRO A 128 9.84 -14.31 1.82
C PRO A 128 8.59 -14.31 2.71
N ASP A 129 8.71 -13.80 3.93
CA ASP A 129 7.60 -13.75 4.90
C ASP A 129 6.75 -12.47 4.79
N TYR A 130 7.00 -11.60 3.80
CA TYR A 130 6.24 -10.36 3.66
C TYR A 130 4.75 -10.66 3.45
N ALA A 131 3.90 -10.05 4.28
CA ALA A 131 2.44 -10.22 4.28
C ALA A 131 1.97 -11.70 4.39
N SER A 132 2.79 -12.62 4.93
CA SER A 132 2.44 -14.04 5.10
C SER A 132 1.33 -14.26 6.13
N ASN A 133 1.11 -13.30 7.04
CA ASN A 133 0.04 -13.31 8.04
C ASN A 133 -1.32 -12.83 7.49
N MET A 134 -1.39 -12.40 6.24
CA MET A 134 -2.65 -11.97 5.62
C MET A 134 -3.44 -13.18 5.11
N LYS A 135 -4.78 -13.11 5.25
CA LYS A 135 -5.65 -14.09 4.61
C LYS A 135 -5.58 -13.90 3.11
N GLN A 136 -5.32 -14.99 2.38
CA GLN A 136 -5.21 -14.95 0.91
C GLN A 136 -6.48 -14.36 0.24
N SER A 137 -7.66 -14.67 0.78
CA SER A 137 -8.93 -14.14 0.28
C SER A 137 -9.13 -12.63 0.46
N MET A 138 -8.24 -11.97 1.19
CA MET A 138 -8.28 -10.51 1.40
C MET A 138 -7.25 -9.77 0.54
N LEU A 139 -6.37 -10.49 -0.14
CA LEU A 139 -5.44 -9.89 -1.11
C LEU A 139 -6.18 -9.65 -2.42
N ALA A 140 -6.26 -8.40 -2.84
CA ALA A 140 -6.86 -8.06 -4.12
C ALA A 140 -5.93 -8.48 -5.26
N GLU A 141 -6.41 -9.36 -6.13
CA GLU A 141 -5.68 -9.81 -7.32
C GLU A 141 -5.90 -8.82 -8.47
N ALA A 142 -4.82 -8.38 -9.09
CA ALA A 142 -4.86 -7.54 -10.27
C ALA A 142 -5.03 -8.38 -11.56
N ALA A 143 -5.22 -7.71 -12.70
CA ALA A 143 -5.49 -8.37 -13.98
C ALA A 143 -4.34 -9.29 -14.47
N ASP A 144 -3.13 -9.09 -13.98
CA ASP A 144 -1.95 -9.90 -14.27
C ASP A 144 -1.77 -11.10 -13.31
N GLY A 145 -2.70 -11.30 -12.36
CA GLY A 145 -2.66 -12.35 -11.36
C GLY A 145 -1.75 -12.07 -10.16
N LYS A 146 -1.17 -10.86 -10.05
CA LYS A 146 -0.35 -10.45 -8.91
C LYS A 146 -1.15 -9.64 -7.88
N HIS A 147 -0.56 -9.48 -6.69
CA HIS A 147 -1.13 -8.71 -5.59
C HIS A 147 -0.26 -7.49 -5.31
N TYR A 148 -0.85 -6.31 -5.36
CA TYR A 148 -0.13 -5.04 -5.25
C TYR A 148 -0.39 -4.26 -3.95
N ALA A 149 -1.19 -4.82 -3.05
CA ALA A 149 -1.52 -4.16 -1.79
C ALA A 149 -1.67 -5.13 -0.63
N VAL A 150 -1.23 -4.70 0.54
CA VAL A 150 -1.51 -5.36 1.81
C VAL A 150 -2.75 -4.71 2.43
N PRO A 151 -3.83 -5.46 2.73
CA PRO A 151 -5.04 -4.89 3.29
C PRO A 151 -4.78 -4.33 4.70
N ALA A 152 -4.99 -3.02 4.86
CA ALA A 152 -4.88 -2.33 6.14
C ALA A 152 -6.24 -2.15 6.82
N ALA A 153 -7.29 -1.90 6.04
CA ALA A 153 -8.67 -1.74 6.49
C ALA A 153 -9.63 -2.18 5.39
N GLY A 154 -10.87 -2.45 5.77
CA GLY A 154 -11.93 -2.79 4.83
C GLY A 154 -13.28 -2.32 5.35
N TYR A 155 -14.26 -2.29 4.47
CA TYR A 155 -15.63 -1.95 4.81
C TYR A 155 -16.60 -2.87 4.05
N TRP A 156 -17.83 -2.88 4.51
CA TRP A 156 -18.93 -3.54 3.84
C TRP A 156 -20.01 -2.52 3.54
N GLU A 157 -20.55 -2.60 2.35
CA GLU A 157 -21.77 -1.90 1.99
C GLU A 157 -22.95 -2.83 2.24
N ASN A 158 -23.94 -2.35 3.00
CA ASN A 158 -25.10 -3.13 3.37
C ASN A 158 -26.37 -2.26 3.29
N LEU A 159 -27.48 -2.93 3.03
CA LEU A 159 -28.79 -2.33 3.18
C LEU A 159 -29.18 -2.35 4.66
N PHE A 160 -29.21 -1.19 5.29
CA PHE A 160 -29.73 -1.02 6.64
C PHE A 160 -31.21 -0.70 6.57
N VAL A 161 -32.04 -1.45 7.31
CA VAL A 161 -33.50 -1.26 7.31
C VAL A 161 -34.01 -0.79 8.66
N ASN A 162 -34.92 0.19 8.64
CA ASN A 162 -35.66 0.59 9.83
C ASN A 162 -36.87 -0.34 10.02
N LYS A 163 -36.72 -1.30 10.94
CA LYS A 163 -37.76 -2.31 11.19
C LYS A 163 -39.13 -1.71 11.56
N SER A 164 -39.14 -0.65 12.36
CA SER A 164 -40.41 0.00 12.76
C SER A 164 -41.13 0.64 11.57
N VAL A 165 -40.40 1.20 10.59
CA VAL A 165 -40.99 1.73 9.36
C VAL A 165 -41.53 0.60 8.49
N LEU A 166 -40.75 -0.49 8.33
CA LEU A 166 -41.19 -1.65 7.56
C LEU A 166 -42.52 -2.22 8.15
N GLU A 167 -42.54 -2.42 9.47
CA GLU A 167 -43.74 -2.90 10.17
C GLU A 167 -44.93 -1.97 9.99
N ALA A 168 -44.73 -0.66 10.15
CA ALA A 168 -45.82 0.33 9.94
C ALA A 168 -46.34 0.35 8.51
N CYS A 169 -45.52 -0.02 7.52
CA CYS A 169 -45.90 -0.11 6.11
C CYS A 169 -46.37 -1.51 5.69
N GLY A 170 -46.35 -2.51 6.59
CA GLY A 170 -46.71 -3.89 6.26
C GLY A 170 -45.68 -4.57 5.33
N VAL A 171 -44.44 -4.07 5.31
CA VAL A 171 -43.35 -4.63 4.51
C VAL A 171 -42.53 -5.57 5.37
N SER A 172 -42.17 -6.74 4.82
CA SER A 172 -41.35 -7.73 5.52
C SER A 172 -39.87 -7.33 5.52
N VAL A 173 -39.15 -7.74 6.57
CA VAL A 173 -37.68 -7.58 6.59
C VAL A 173 -37.07 -8.41 5.46
N PRO A 174 -36.18 -7.85 4.63
CA PRO A 174 -35.52 -8.56 3.54
C PRO A 174 -34.81 -9.85 4.01
N GLY A 175 -35.03 -10.93 3.29
CA GLY A 175 -34.37 -12.23 3.50
C GLY A 175 -33.28 -12.50 2.46
N ALA A 176 -32.76 -13.74 2.46
CA ALA A 176 -31.66 -14.14 1.57
C ALA A 176 -32.04 -14.11 0.07
N ASP A 177 -33.32 -14.32 -0.24
CA ASP A 177 -33.83 -14.36 -1.62
C ASP A 177 -34.46 -13.03 -2.06
N TYR A 178 -34.15 -11.94 -1.36
CA TYR A 178 -34.71 -10.62 -1.65
C TYR A 178 -34.19 -10.08 -2.99
N THR A 179 -35.13 -9.85 -3.93
CA THR A 179 -34.77 -9.43 -5.29
C THR A 179 -34.84 -7.91 -5.46
N TRP A 180 -34.26 -7.42 -6.56
CA TRP A 180 -34.35 -6.00 -6.93
C TRP A 180 -35.79 -5.55 -7.18
N GLU A 181 -36.61 -6.37 -7.80
CA GLU A 181 -38.01 -6.09 -8.06
C GLU A 181 -38.78 -5.97 -6.75
N GLN A 182 -38.54 -6.84 -5.78
CA GLN A 182 -39.13 -6.73 -4.44
C GLN A 182 -38.69 -5.45 -3.75
N PHE A 183 -37.41 -5.09 -3.83
CA PHE A 183 -36.90 -3.84 -3.28
C PHE A 183 -37.64 -2.62 -3.85
N LEU A 184 -37.81 -2.55 -5.17
CA LEU A 184 -38.53 -1.45 -5.81
C LEU A 184 -40.01 -1.40 -5.37
N SER A 185 -40.68 -2.55 -5.32
CA SER A 185 -42.06 -2.65 -4.87
C SER A 185 -42.23 -2.20 -3.41
N ASP A 186 -41.31 -2.60 -2.54
CA ASP A 186 -41.33 -2.19 -1.14
C ASP A 186 -41.04 -0.69 -0.99
N CYS A 187 -40.14 -0.13 -1.79
CA CYS A 187 -39.94 1.32 -1.83
C CYS A 187 -41.21 2.10 -2.23
N GLU A 188 -41.99 1.61 -3.21
CA GLU A 188 -43.26 2.21 -3.59
C GLU A 188 -44.28 2.12 -2.46
N THR A 189 -44.37 0.98 -1.77
CA THR A 189 -45.27 0.76 -0.62
C THR A 189 -44.92 1.70 0.53
N ILE A 190 -43.63 1.82 0.88
CA ILE A 190 -43.11 2.70 1.93
C ILE A 190 -43.43 4.16 1.59
N LYS A 191 -43.18 4.57 0.34
CA LYS A 191 -43.50 5.91 -0.15
C LYS A 191 -45.01 6.20 -0.11
N GLY A 192 -45.84 5.23 -0.53
CA GLY A 192 -47.29 5.33 -0.46
C GLY A 192 -47.86 5.47 0.96
N SER A 193 -47.12 4.96 1.95
CA SER A 193 -47.39 5.08 3.38
C SER A 193 -46.89 6.39 4.01
N GLY A 194 -46.29 7.30 3.22
CA GLY A 194 -45.86 8.62 3.66
C GLY A 194 -44.45 8.67 4.25
N TYR A 195 -43.66 7.62 4.09
CA TYR A 195 -42.28 7.57 4.52
C TYR A 195 -41.31 7.78 3.35
N ILE A 196 -40.08 8.17 3.67
CA ILE A 196 -38.95 8.23 2.70
C ILE A 196 -38.38 6.81 2.58
N PRO A 197 -38.47 6.14 1.41
CA PRO A 197 -38.08 4.75 1.27
C PRO A 197 -36.56 4.53 1.30
N ILE A 198 -35.76 5.50 0.84
CA ILE A 198 -34.28 5.44 0.78
C ILE A 198 -33.74 6.74 1.32
N ALA A 199 -32.75 6.63 2.22
CA ALA A 199 -31.91 7.71 2.68
C ALA A 199 -30.43 7.31 2.48
N CYS A 200 -29.63 8.17 1.86
CA CYS A 200 -28.20 8.00 1.60
C CYS A 200 -27.44 9.31 1.85
#